data_85ab8f5ece59e43ab9bac034fe1ae80b
#
_entry.id   85ab8f5ece59e43ab9bac034fe1ae80b
#
_cell.length_a   1.000
_cell.length_b   1.000
_cell.length_c   1.000
_cell.angle_alpha   90.00
_cell.angle_beta   90.00
_cell.angle_gamma   90.00
#
_symmetry.space_group_name_H-M   'P 1'
#
loop_
_entity.id
_entity.type
_entity.pdbx_description
1 polymer ?
#
loop_
_entity_poly.entity_id
_entity_poly.type
_entity_poly.pdbx_seq_one_letter_code
_entity_poly.pdbx_strand_id
1 'polypeptide(L)'
;GLTPAERARRQPERLDARRRALLDRWGYPHVFEAFRFHMTLTGRLAGDARETWRACLAAACPPTSLTIDAITLLRQDGAAPFRILRRIPFAA
;
A
#
# COMPACT_ATOMS: atom_id res chain seq x y z
N GLY A 1 -13.24 -9.51 9.22
CA GLY A 1 -11.94 -10.16 9.00
C GLY A 1 -11.75 -10.57 7.54
N LEU A 2 -10.55 -11.03 7.19
CA LEU A 2 -10.26 -11.52 5.85
C LEU A 2 -11.03 -12.81 5.56
N THR A 3 -11.53 -12.92 4.33
CA THR A 3 -12.01 -14.20 3.83
C THR A 3 -10.84 -15.17 3.61
N PRO A 4 -11.07 -16.50 3.59
CA PRO A 4 -10.01 -17.47 3.29
C PRO A 4 -9.27 -17.17 1.96
N ALA A 5 -10.01 -16.76 0.93
CA ALA A 5 -9.43 -16.41 -0.37
C ALA A 5 -8.53 -15.15 -0.30
N GLU A 6 -8.95 -14.14 0.43
CA GLU A 6 -8.15 -12.93 0.65
C GLU A 6 -6.89 -13.24 1.44
N ARG A 7 -7.01 -14.08 2.48
CA ARG A 7 -5.88 -14.52 3.28
C ARG A 7 -4.87 -15.30 2.44
N ALA A 8 -5.34 -16.22 1.60
CA ALA A 8 -4.48 -17.01 0.72
C ALA A 8 -3.70 -16.12 -0.26
N ARG A 9 -4.31 -15.08 -0.79
CA ARG A 9 -3.62 -14.12 -1.67
C ARG A 9 -2.46 -13.40 -1.00
N ARG A 10 -2.46 -13.27 0.33
CA ARG A 10 -1.37 -12.67 1.10
C ARG A 10 -0.21 -13.62 1.34
N GLN A 11 -0.31 -14.89 0.93
CA GLN A 11 0.74 -15.91 1.03
C GLN A 11 1.35 -15.98 2.45
N PRO A 12 0.54 -16.29 3.48
CA PRO A 12 0.98 -16.25 4.87
C PRO A 12 2.16 -17.17 5.17
N GLU A 13 2.32 -18.24 4.38
CA GLU A 13 3.43 -19.17 4.46
C GLU A 13 4.79 -18.55 4.16
N ARG A 14 4.81 -17.43 3.42
CA ARG A 14 6.03 -16.67 3.09
C ARG A 14 6.38 -15.60 4.11
N LEU A 15 5.50 -15.37 5.07
CA LEU A 15 5.68 -14.35 6.10
C LEU A 15 6.40 -14.93 7.31
N ASP A 16 7.24 -14.10 7.94
CA ASP A 16 7.77 -14.43 9.26
C ASP A 16 6.64 -14.45 10.31
N ALA A 17 6.94 -14.97 11.50
CA ALA A 17 5.94 -15.13 12.57
C ALA A 17 5.29 -13.79 12.96
N ARG A 18 6.06 -12.71 13.01
CA ARG A 18 5.54 -11.38 13.38
C ARG A 18 4.57 -10.84 12.33
N ARG A 19 4.95 -10.88 11.05
CA ARG A 19 4.08 -10.43 9.96
C ARG A 19 2.83 -11.30 9.80
N ARG A 20 2.95 -12.58 10.08
CA ARG A 20 1.77 -13.49 10.09
C ARG A 20 0.79 -13.10 11.19
N ALA A 21 1.28 -12.82 12.39
CA ALA A 21 0.45 -12.32 13.48
C ALA A 21 -0.23 -10.98 13.16
N LEU A 22 0.47 -10.08 12.49
CA LEU A 22 -0.09 -8.81 12.01
C LEU A 22 -1.18 -9.03 10.96
N LEU A 23 -0.95 -9.95 10.02
CA LEU A 23 -1.96 -10.34 9.02
C LEU A 23 -3.22 -10.88 9.68
N ASP A 24 -3.07 -11.79 10.63
CA ASP A 24 -4.20 -12.42 11.32
C ASP A 24 -5.00 -11.42 12.16
N ARG A 25 -4.33 -10.46 12.78
CA ARG A 25 -4.97 -9.46 13.64
C ARG A 25 -5.57 -8.28 12.86
N TRP A 26 -4.86 -7.78 11.86
CA TRP A 26 -5.19 -6.52 11.17
C TRP A 26 -5.62 -6.71 9.71
N GLY A 27 -5.52 -7.93 9.19
CA GLY A 27 -5.84 -8.20 7.79
C GLY A 27 -4.75 -7.77 6.81
N TYR A 28 -3.61 -7.29 7.31
CA TYR A 28 -2.49 -6.84 6.49
C TYR A 28 -1.17 -7.01 7.26
N PRO A 29 -0.11 -7.55 6.61
CA PRO A 29 1.12 -7.90 7.33
C PRO A 29 2.09 -6.73 7.54
N HIS A 30 1.93 -5.65 6.77
CA HIS A 30 2.86 -4.52 6.76
C HIS A 30 2.25 -3.31 7.47
N VAL A 31 1.99 -3.44 8.77
CA VAL A 31 1.48 -2.38 9.64
C VAL A 31 2.46 -2.10 10.77
N PHE A 32 2.33 -0.98 11.43
CA PHE A 32 3.17 -0.53 12.53
C PHE A 32 4.67 -0.60 12.17
N GLU A 33 5.47 -1.32 12.94
CA GLU A 33 6.92 -1.47 12.71
C GLU A 33 7.27 -2.16 11.39
N ALA A 34 6.34 -2.91 10.81
CA ALA A 34 6.52 -3.56 9.51
C ALA A 34 6.11 -2.68 8.32
N PHE A 35 5.55 -1.50 8.60
CA PHE A 35 5.16 -0.55 7.57
C PHE A 35 6.37 0.23 7.07
N ARG A 36 6.46 0.34 5.74
CA ARG A 36 7.40 1.23 5.07
C ARG A 36 6.62 2.16 4.16
N PHE A 37 6.74 3.47 4.38
CA PHE A 37 6.08 4.44 3.52
C PHE A 37 6.55 4.29 2.08
N HIS A 38 5.60 4.25 1.16
CA HIS A 38 5.88 4.21 -0.27
C HIS A 38 4.65 4.68 -1.06
N MET A 39 4.87 5.08 -2.30
CA MET A 39 3.81 5.33 -3.27
C MET A 39 4.02 4.41 -4.46
N THR A 40 3.02 3.59 -4.77
CA THR A 40 3.06 2.65 -5.88
C THR A 40 2.95 3.42 -7.20
N LEU A 41 3.88 3.19 -8.10
CA LEU A 41 3.93 3.87 -9.40
C LEU A 41 3.42 3.02 -10.55
N THR A 42 3.50 1.69 -10.42
CA THR A 42 3.05 0.76 -11.48
C THR A 42 2.32 -0.41 -10.87
N GLY A 43 1.57 -1.14 -11.70
CA GLY A 43 1.13 -2.48 -11.38
C GLY A 43 2.29 -3.49 -11.44
N ARG A 44 1.95 -4.78 -11.39
CA ARG A 44 2.95 -5.85 -11.52
C ARG A 44 3.57 -5.81 -12.92
N LEU A 45 4.89 -5.78 -12.99
CA LEU A 45 5.66 -5.82 -14.22
C LEU A 45 6.35 -7.18 -14.36
N ALA A 46 6.41 -7.69 -15.59
CA ALA A 46 7.05 -8.95 -15.92
C ALA A 46 8.43 -8.71 -16.57
N GLY A 47 9.38 -9.62 -16.29
CA GLY A 47 10.67 -9.68 -16.99
C GLY A 47 11.43 -8.37 -17.04
N ASP A 48 11.93 -8.07 -18.22
CA ASP A 48 12.80 -6.92 -18.48
C ASP A 48 12.09 -5.57 -18.31
N ALA A 49 10.78 -5.52 -18.39
CA ALA A 49 10.00 -4.30 -18.21
C ALA A 49 10.24 -3.64 -16.85
N ARG A 50 10.50 -4.43 -15.81
CA ARG A 50 10.77 -3.94 -14.47
C ARG A 50 11.98 -3.00 -14.44
N GLU A 51 13.11 -3.42 -15.04
CA GLU A 51 14.34 -2.62 -15.04
C GLU A 51 14.19 -1.36 -15.91
N THR A 52 13.58 -1.49 -17.09
CA THR A 52 13.30 -0.37 -17.98
C THR A 52 12.44 0.70 -17.28
N TRP A 53 11.36 0.29 -16.63
CA TRP A 53 10.49 1.20 -15.90
C TRP A 53 11.18 1.80 -14.67
N ARG A 54 12.00 1.00 -13.97
CA ARG A 54 12.77 1.50 -12.82
C ARG A 54 13.69 2.65 -13.23
N ALA A 55 14.43 2.48 -14.30
CA ALA A 55 15.34 3.50 -14.81
C ALA A 55 14.59 4.76 -15.28
N CYS A 56 13.48 4.57 -16.01
CA CYS A 56 12.65 5.66 -16.50
C CYS A 56 12.05 6.48 -15.35
N LEU A 57 11.48 5.79 -14.35
CA LEU A 57 10.85 6.44 -13.19
C LEU A 57 11.88 7.09 -12.27
N ALA A 58 13.06 6.51 -12.11
CA ALA A 58 14.14 7.13 -11.35
C ALA A 58 14.57 8.47 -11.93
N ALA A 59 14.55 8.61 -13.25
CA ALA A 59 14.85 9.86 -13.94
C ALA A 59 13.69 10.87 -13.84
N ALA A 60 12.44 10.40 -13.95
CA ALA A 60 11.25 11.24 -13.93
C ALA A 60 10.82 11.66 -12.51
N CYS A 61 11.13 10.86 -11.51
CA CYS A 61 10.74 11.06 -10.11
C CYS A 61 12.00 11.14 -9.22
N PRO A 62 12.74 12.25 -9.26
CA PRO A 62 13.92 12.39 -8.39
C PRO A 62 13.53 12.42 -6.92
N PRO A 63 14.43 12.04 -6.00
CA PRO A 63 14.19 12.15 -4.58
C PRO A 63 13.71 13.55 -4.19
N THR A 64 12.59 13.60 -3.47
CA THR A 64 12.01 14.86 -3.02
C THR A 64 11.44 14.70 -1.62
N SER A 65 11.27 15.81 -0.92
CA SER A 65 10.59 15.84 0.36
C SER A 65 9.08 15.94 0.16
N LEU A 66 8.34 15.20 0.97
CA LEU A 66 6.88 15.27 1.02
C LEU A 66 6.44 15.53 2.45
N THR A 67 5.65 16.57 2.65
CA THR A 67 5.01 16.83 3.94
C THR A 67 3.61 16.24 3.93
N ILE A 68 3.34 15.35 4.87
CA ILE A 68 1.99 14.79 5.08
C ILE A 68 1.33 15.65 6.15
N ASP A 69 0.32 16.41 5.78
CA ASP A 69 -0.36 17.38 6.64
C ASP A 69 -1.83 17.06 6.90
N ALA A 70 -2.34 16.01 6.29
CA ALA A 70 -3.73 15.60 6.42
C ALA A 70 -3.94 14.12 6.09
N ILE A 71 -5.06 13.59 6.54
CA ILE A 71 -5.61 12.32 6.06
C ILE A 71 -6.94 12.56 5.37
N THR A 72 -7.29 11.71 4.43
CA THR A 72 -8.56 11.80 3.72
C THR A 72 -9.32 10.49 3.87
N LEU A 73 -10.55 10.60 4.34
CA LEU A 73 -11.47 9.47 4.40
C LEU A 73 -12.17 9.31 3.06
N LEU A 74 -12.04 8.14 2.48
CA LEU A 74 -12.65 7.78 1.21
C LEU A 74 -13.68 6.67 1.40
N ARG A 75 -14.67 6.65 0.53
CA ARG A 75 -15.65 5.56 0.45
C ARG A 75 -15.71 5.03 -0.99
N GLN A 76 -15.81 3.72 -1.11
CA GLN A 76 -16.08 3.04 -2.36
C GLN A 76 -17.33 2.15 -2.20
N ASP A 77 -18.30 2.34 -3.05
CA ASP A 77 -19.52 1.52 -3.10
C ASP A 77 -19.37 0.51 -4.25
N GLY A 78 -19.15 -0.77 -3.90
CA GLY A 78 -18.90 -1.82 -4.89
C GLY A 78 -17.67 -1.52 -5.76
N ALA A 79 -17.83 -1.51 -7.07
CA ALA A 79 -16.77 -1.21 -8.04
C ALA A 79 -16.78 0.25 -8.52
N ALA A 80 -17.58 1.11 -7.92
CA ALA A 80 -17.63 2.53 -8.26
C ALA A 80 -16.31 3.24 -7.91
N PRO A 81 -16.02 4.41 -8.49
CA PRO A 81 -14.88 5.22 -8.08
C PRO A 81 -14.94 5.60 -6.60
N PHE A 82 -13.77 5.77 -6.00
CA PHE A 82 -13.68 6.30 -4.64
C PHE A 82 -14.25 7.71 -4.56
N ARG A 83 -15.00 7.98 -3.50
CA ARG A 83 -15.51 9.31 -3.19
C ARG A 83 -14.85 9.83 -1.93
N ILE A 84 -14.46 11.09 -1.93
CA ILE A 84 -13.95 11.77 -0.75
C ILE A 84 -15.14 12.10 0.17
N LEU A 85 -15.09 11.57 1.38
CA LEU A 85 -16.06 11.90 2.42
C LEU A 85 -15.59 13.09 3.26
N ARG A 86 -14.32 13.08 3.65
CA ARG A 86 -13.77 14.13 4.50
C ARG A 86 -12.25 14.18 4.39
N ARG A 87 -11.71 15.38 4.34
CA ARG A 87 -10.29 15.63 4.54
C ARG A 87 -10.09 16.20 5.96
N ILE A 88 -9.18 15.61 6.70
CA ILE A 88 -8.90 15.96 8.10
C ILE A 88 -7.45 16.45 8.18
N PRO A 89 -7.23 17.77 8.25
CA PRO A 89 -5.89 18.32 8.45
C PRO A 89 -5.35 17.92 9.82
N PHE A 90 -4.04 17.73 9.90
CA PHE A 90 -3.40 17.57 11.20
C PHE A 90 -3.40 18.91 11.92
N ALA A 91 -3.57 18.88 13.22
CA ALA A 91 -3.45 20.07 14.03
C ALA A 91 -2.02 20.62 13.94
N ALA A 92 -1.91 21.93 13.81
CA ALA A 92 -0.62 22.59 13.77
C ALA A 92 0.05 22.54 15.17
#